data_680ff40dbeac760901d9bd5e702ae736
#
_entry.id   680ff40dbeac760901d9bd5e702ae736
#
_cell.length_a   1.000
_cell.length_b   1.000
_cell.length_c   1.000
_cell.angle_alpha   90.00
_cell.angle_beta   90.00
_cell.angle_gamma   90.00
#
_symmetry.space_group_name_H-M   'P 1'
#
loop_
_entity.id
_entity.type
_entity.pdbx_description
1 polymer ?
#
loop_
_entity_poly.entity_id
_entity_poly.type
_entity_poly.pdbx_seq_one_letter_code
_entity_poly.pdbx_strand_id
1 'polypeptide(L)'
;ILGYDYLWINVRVKGGAYGCMCSFGKSGDAYIASYRDPNLGKTIEAYEGIVEYVAHFAGDERSMTQAVIGTVSEMDAPMNPAAKALRALSIYLTGQTAEQLQKERDQVLDATAEDIRALAGHMKAFLEDDCLCVVGNTKKIEEEKERFGTLEQLL
;
A
#
# COMPACT_ATOMS: atom_id res chain seq x y z
N ILE A 1 2.02 7.56 3.83
CA ILE A 1 1.19 7.52 5.07
C ILE A 1 1.04 6.07 5.51
N LEU A 2 0.22 5.26 4.84
CA LEU A 2 -0.13 3.91 5.29
C LEU A 2 1.10 3.02 5.57
N GLY A 3 2.11 3.04 4.72
CA GLY A 3 3.31 2.23 4.85
C GLY A 3 4.12 2.52 6.11
N TYR A 4 4.36 3.79 6.41
CA TYR A 4 5.21 4.22 7.54
C TYR A 4 4.45 4.39 8.85
N ASP A 5 3.30 5.06 8.80
CA ASP A 5 2.60 5.44 10.03
C ASP A 5 1.76 4.30 10.61
N TYR A 6 1.30 3.37 9.77
CA TYR A 6 0.44 2.29 10.21
C TYR A 6 1.08 0.91 10.08
N LEU A 7 1.43 0.48 8.87
CA LEU A 7 1.94 -0.88 8.63
C LEU A 7 3.29 -1.10 9.31
N TRP A 8 4.21 -0.15 9.19
CA TRP A 8 5.50 -0.24 9.86
C TRP A 8 5.35 -0.42 11.36
N ILE A 9 4.47 0.36 11.99
CA ILE A 9 4.27 0.30 13.44
C ILE A 9 3.58 -1.01 13.85
N ASN A 10 2.49 -1.42 13.18
CA ASN A 10 1.67 -2.54 13.63
C ASN A 10 2.22 -3.89 13.16
N VAL A 11 2.74 -3.99 11.94
CA VAL A 11 3.21 -5.25 11.37
C VAL A 11 4.69 -5.49 11.68
N ARG A 12 5.56 -4.47 11.54
CA ARG A 12 6.98 -4.64 11.77
C ARG A 12 7.39 -4.41 13.22
N VAL A 13 7.13 -3.23 13.79
CA VAL A 13 7.63 -2.87 15.13
C VAL A 13 6.92 -3.69 16.20
N LYS A 14 5.60 -3.73 16.21
CA LYS A 14 4.81 -4.49 17.19
C LYS A 14 4.70 -5.97 16.82
N GLY A 15 4.52 -6.27 15.53
CA GLY A 15 4.35 -7.64 15.03
C GLY A 15 5.64 -8.42 14.86
N GLY A 16 6.79 -7.76 14.71
CA GLY A 16 8.09 -8.40 14.56
C GLY A 16 8.38 -8.91 13.15
N ALA A 17 7.58 -8.56 12.15
CA ALA A 17 7.90 -8.86 10.76
C ALA A 17 9.22 -8.18 10.33
N TYR A 18 9.98 -8.81 9.45
CA TYR A 18 11.21 -8.21 8.93
C TYR A 18 10.92 -7.00 8.04
N GLY A 19 9.84 -7.08 7.24
CA GLY A 19 9.38 -5.96 6.44
C GLY A 19 7.90 -6.05 6.13
N CYS A 20 7.34 -4.89 5.82
CA CYS A 20 5.98 -4.75 5.32
C CYS A 20 5.96 -3.67 4.23
N MET A 21 5.03 -3.79 3.31
CA MET A 21 4.87 -2.86 2.20
C MET A 21 3.43 -2.82 1.72
N CYS A 22 3.06 -1.73 1.09
CA CYS A 22 1.82 -1.62 0.31
C CYS A 22 2.11 -0.87 -0.97
N SER A 23 1.36 -1.18 -2.01
CA SER A 23 1.42 -0.49 -3.29
C SER A 23 0.03 -0.36 -3.87
N PHE A 24 -0.23 0.76 -4.52
CA PHE A 24 -1.47 1.06 -5.24
C PHE A 24 -1.08 1.55 -6.62
N GLY A 25 -1.26 0.70 -7.61
CA GLY A 25 -0.86 0.95 -8.99
C GLY A 25 -1.87 1.79 -9.76
N LYS A 26 -1.40 2.51 -10.77
CA LYS A 26 -2.27 3.31 -11.66
C LYS A 26 -3.21 2.47 -12.53
N SER A 27 -2.90 1.20 -12.72
CA SER A 27 -3.71 0.19 -13.42
C SER A 27 -4.87 -0.35 -12.56
N GLY A 28 -4.95 0.05 -11.27
CA GLY A 28 -5.95 -0.43 -10.33
C GLY A 28 -5.49 -1.66 -9.54
N ASP A 29 -4.29 -2.16 -9.80
CA ASP A 29 -3.67 -3.19 -8.99
C ASP A 29 -3.27 -2.62 -7.62
N ALA A 30 -3.51 -3.39 -6.57
CA ALA A 30 -3.11 -3.03 -5.22
C ALA A 30 -2.68 -4.27 -4.45
N TYR A 31 -1.71 -4.12 -3.57
CA TYR A 31 -1.34 -5.18 -2.63
C TYR A 31 -0.82 -4.62 -1.32
N ILE A 32 -0.96 -5.42 -0.27
CA ILE A 32 -0.31 -5.24 1.01
C ILE A 32 0.43 -6.54 1.31
N ALA A 33 1.67 -6.46 1.74
CA ALA A 33 2.48 -7.63 1.99
C ALA A 33 3.35 -7.47 3.22
N SER A 34 3.60 -8.58 3.90
CA SER A 34 4.67 -8.74 4.89
C SER A 34 5.57 -9.91 4.51
N TYR A 35 6.80 -9.89 4.98
CA TYR A 35 7.71 -11.00 4.75
C TYR A 35 8.59 -11.26 5.97
N ARG A 36 8.96 -12.55 6.14
CA ARG A 36 9.60 -13.05 7.36
C ARG A 36 8.80 -12.61 8.60
N ASP A 37 7.50 -12.85 8.53
CA ASP A 37 6.53 -12.43 9.53
C ASP A 37 6.25 -13.58 10.49
N PRO A 38 6.47 -13.43 11.80
CA PRO A 38 6.20 -14.47 12.77
C PRO A 38 4.73 -14.58 13.17
N ASN A 39 3.87 -13.59 12.81
CA ASN A 39 2.50 -13.51 13.32
C ASN A 39 1.47 -13.43 12.20
N LEU A 40 1.02 -14.54 11.68
CA LEU A 40 0.05 -14.58 10.59
C LEU A 40 -1.29 -13.89 10.96
N GLY A 41 -1.99 -14.38 11.98
CA GLY A 41 -3.32 -13.85 12.35
C GLY A 41 -3.28 -12.37 12.74
N LYS A 42 -2.32 -11.95 13.57
CA LYS A 42 -2.18 -10.55 13.97
C LYS A 42 -1.86 -9.60 12.81
N THR A 43 -1.16 -10.09 11.81
CA THR A 43 -0.84 -9.31 10.62
C THR A 43 -2.07 -9.11 9.75
N ILE A 44 -2.91 -10.13 9.60
CA ILE A 44 -4.20 -10.02 8.92
C ILE A 44 -5.12 -9.03 9.67
N GLU A 45 -5.22 -9.14 11.01
CA GLU A 45 -5.96 -8.18 11.82
C GLU A 45 -5.45 -6.74 11.64
N ALA A 46 -4.13 -6.57 11.52
CA ALA A 46 -3.55 -5.25 11.21
C ALA A 46 -3.96 -4.75 9.83
N TYR A 47 -4.08 -5.62 8.84
CA TYR A 47 -4.57 -5.24 7.51
C TYR A 47 -6.06 -4.84 7.54
N GLU A 48 -6.89 -5.60 8.25
CA GLU A 48 -8.31 -5.28 8.46
C GLU A 48 -8.50 -3.91 9.14
N GLY A 49 -7.62 -3.56 10.07
CA GLY A 49 -7.63 -2.28 10.77
C GLY A 49 -7.26 -1.05 9.92
N ILE A 50 -6.81 -1.24 8.68
CA ILE A 50 -6.44 -0.14 7.76
C ILE A 50 -7.62 0.79 7.49
N VAL A 51 -8.82 0.23 7.31
CA VAL A 51 -10.03 1.01 7.01
C VAL A 51 -10.31 2.02 8.11
N GLU A 52 -10.27 1.57 9.36
CA GLU A 52 -10.50 2.42 10.53
C GLU A 52 -9.39 3.48 10.68
N TYR A 53 -8.14 3.08 10.47
CA TYR A 53 -7.02 4.01 10.50
C TYR A 53 -7.16 5.11 9.46
N VAL A 54 -7.50 4.78 8.21
CA VAL A 54 -7.67 5.76 7.13
C VAL A 54 -8.89 6.64 7.38
N ALA A 55 -10.02 6.07 7.82
CA ALA A 55 -11.24 6.82 8.12
C ALA A 55 -11.04 7.87 9.21
N HIS A 56 -10.18 7.59 10.19
CA HIS A 56 -9.88 8.47 11.32
C HIS A 56 -8.49 9.10 11.23
N PHE A 57 -7.91 9.16 10.03
CA PHE A 57 -6.60 9.77 9.85
C PHE A 57 -6.58 11.22 10.35
N ALA A 58 -5.73 11.47 11.36
CA ALA A 58 -5.60 12.75 12.06
C ALA A 58 -4.24 13.42 11.76
N GLY A 59 -3.84 13.44 10.50
CA GLY A 59 -2.59 14.08 10.08
C GLY A 59 -2.62 15.58 10.37
N ASP A 60 -1.62 16.05 11.12
CA ASP A 60 -1.37 17.48 11.29
C ASP A 60 -0.69 18.06 10.04
N GLU A 61 -0.55 19.38 9.99
CA GLU A 61 0.08 20.08 8.86
C GLU A 61 1.51 19.56 8.57
N ARG A 62 2.26 19.22 9.62
CA ARG A 62 3.63 18.71 9.47
C ARG A 62 3.65 17.32 8.85
N SER A 63 2.84 16.41 9.31
CA SER A 63 2.76 15.03 8.79
C SER A 63 2.24 15.02 7.34
N MET A 64 1.25 15.86 7.02
CA MET A 64 0.80 16.03 5.65
C MET A 64 1.89 16.59 4.75
N THR A 65 2.59 17.65 5.18
CA THR A 65 3.72 18.19 4.43
C THR A 65 4.81 17.15 4.17
N GLN A 66 5.15 16.34 5.17
CA GLN A 66 6.13 15.25 5.01
C GLN A 66 5.66 14.19 4.00
N ALA A 67 4.38 13.81 4.04
CA ALA A 67 3.81 12.85 3.10
C ALA A 67 3.81 13.40 1.66
N VAL A 68 3.42 14.66 1.47
CA VAL A 68 3.46 15.34 0.16
C VAL A 68 4.88 15.42 -0.38
N ILE A 69 5.85 15.86 0.43
CA ILE A 69 7.26 15.93 0.02
C ILE A 69 7.79 14.54 -0.36
N GLY A 70 7.48 13.51 0.42
CA GLY A 70 7.88 12.13 0.12
C GLY A 70 7.33 11.67 -1.24
N THR A 71 6.04 11.88 -1.48
CA THR A 71 5.38 11.48 -2.74
C THR A 71 5.93 12.26 -3.94
N VAL A 72 6.09 13.58 -3.82
CA VAL A 72 6.68 14.41 -4.90
C VAL A 72 8.12 13.99 -5.18
N SER A 73 8.89 13.65 -4.15
CA SER A 73 10.27 13.17 -4.32
C SER A 73 10.35 11.87 -5.14
N GLU A 74 9.37 10.98 -4.98
CA GLU A 74 9.26 9.77 -5.81
C GLU A 74 8.86 10.10 -7.25
N MET A 75 7.90 11.02 -7.43
CA MET A 75 7.46 11.48 -8.76
C MET A 75 8.59 12.14 -9.55
N ASP A 76 9.47 12.87 -8.88
CA ASP A 76 10.59 13.62 -9.44
C ASP A 76 11.94 12.90 -9.34
N ALA A 77 11.93 11.62 -8.97
CA ALA A 77 13.16 10.85 -8.82
C ALA A 77 14.05 10.97 -10.07
N PRO A 78 15.35 11.24 -9.92
CA PRO A 78 16.29 11.34 -11.04
C PRO A 78 16.31 10.06 -11.86
N MET A 79 16.16 10.18 -13.17
CA MET A 79 16.15 9.04 -14.09
C MET A 79 17.35 9.10 -15.04
N ASN A 80 18.01 7.96 -15.22
CA ASN A 80 18.96 7.77 -16.28
C ASN A 80 18.25 7.74 -17.67
N PRO A 81 18.99 7.85 -18.80
CA PRO A 81 18.39 7.86 -20.13
C PRO A 81 17.50 6.65 -20.45
N ALA A 82 17.87 5.45 -20.01
CA ALA A 82 17.08 4.24 -20.21
C ALA A 82 15.74 4.29 -19.45
N ALA A 83 15.75 4.72 -18.17
CA ALA A 83 14.55 4.89 -17.39
C ALA A 83 13.61 5.97 -17.97
N LYS A 84 14.18 7.07 -18.49
CA LYS A 84 13.40 8.10 -19.19
C LYS A 84 12.71 7.54 -20.45
N ALA A 85 13.43 6.74 -21.24
CA ALA A 85 12.87 6.11 -22.42
C ALA A 85 11.75 5.12 -22.09
N LEU A 86 11.92 4.29 -21.04
CA LEU A 86 10.89 3.37 -20.58
C LEU A 86 9.66 4.10 -20.06
N ARG A 87 9.85 5.19 -19.29
CA ARG A 87 8.74 6.02 -18.84
C ARG A 87 7.99 6.65 -20.01
N ALA A 88 8.70 7.19 -21.00
CA ALA A 88 8.09 7.78 -22.19
C ALA A 88 7.29 6.74 -22.98
N LEU A 89 7.83 5.54 -23.14
CA LEU A 89 7.15 4.41 -23.78
C LEU A 89 5.90 4.01 -23.01
N SER A 90 5.97 3.90 -21.67
CA SER A 90 4.83 3.59 -20.84
C SER A 90 3.71 4.64 -20.98
N ILE A 91 4.06 5.92 -20.91
CA ILE A 91 3.11 7.04 -21.10
C ILE A 91 2.44 6.93 -22.48
N TYR A 92 3.22 6.67 -23.53
CA TYR A 92 2.70 6.52 -24.89
C TYR A 92 1.75 5.33 -25.00
N LEU A 93 2.14 4.16 -24.49
CA LEU A 93 1.31 2.93 -24.57
C LEU A 93 0.03 3.01 -23.75
N THR A 94 0.06 3.70 -22.60
CA THR A 94 -1.11 3.90 -21.74
C THR A 94 -1.99 5.07 -22.16
N GLY A 95 -1.57 5.87 -23.14
CA GLY A 95 -2.30 7.04 -23.61
C GLY A 95 -2.38 8.19 -22.59
N GLN A 96 -1.50 8.21 -21.59
CA GLN A 96 -1.46 9.32 -20.62
C GLN A 96 -1.07 10.64 -21.31
N THR A 97 -1.77 11.72 -20.96
CA THR A 97 -1.47 13.06 -21.46
C THR A 97 -0.64 13.86 -20.46
N ALA A 98 0.02 14.93 -20.95
CA ALA A 98 0.76 15.85 -20.09
C ALA A 98 -0.17 16.53 -19.05
N GLU A 99 -1.39 16.86 -19.47
CA GLU A 99 -2.39 17.46 -18.59
C GLU A 99 -2.80 16.50 -17.46
N GLN A 100 -2.95 15.20 -17.75
CA GLN A 100 -3.25 14.20 -16.73
C GLN A 100 -2.11 14.06 -15.73
N LEU A 101 -0.87 14.01 -16.20
CA LEU A 101 0.31 13.94 -15.31
C LEU A 101 0.45 15.20 -14.44
N GLN A 102 0.16 16.38 -15.00
CA GLN A 102 0.17 17.63 -14.24
C GLN A 102 -0.96 17.64 -13.19
N LYS A 103 -2.17 17.21 -13.58
CA LYS A 103 -3.31 17.13 -12.66
C LYS A 103 -3.03 16.19 -11.48
N GLU A 104 -2.44 15.03 -11.73
CA GLU A 104 -2.03 14.12 -10.66
C GLU A 104 -1.05 14.78 -9.68
N ARG A 105 -0.08 15.52 -10.23
CA ARG A 105 0.89 16.27 -9.42
C ARG A 105 0.22 17.35 -8.57
N ASP A 106 -0.67 18.11 -9.16
CA ASP A 106 -1.41 19.18 -8.46
C ASP A 106 -2.26 18.57 -7.34
N GLN A 107 -2.94 17.45 -7.59
CA GLN A 107 -3.70 16.72 -6.57
C GLN A 107 -2.83 16.26 -5.39
N VAL A 108 -1.60 15.82 -5.64
CA VAL A 108 -0.67 15.47 -4.56
C VAL A 108 -0.23 16.69 -3.76
N LEU A 109 0.05 17.82 -4.45
CA LEU A 109 0.49 19.06 -3.81
C LEU A 109 -0.61 19.68 -2.93
N ASP A 110 -1.86 19.56 -3.35
CA ASP A 110 -3.03 20.13 -2.69
C ASP A 110 -3.71 19.15 -1.71
N ALA A 111 -3.15 17.93 -1.56
CA ALA A 111 -3.76 16.86 -0.76
C ALA A 111 -3.91 17.27 0.71
N THR A 112 -5.07 17.00 1.27
CA THR A 112 -5.45 17.27 2.65
C THR A 112 -5.68 15.99 3.44
N ALA A 113 -5.73 16.08 4.77
CA ALA A 113 -6.11 14.95 5.62
C ALA A 113 -7.54 14.46 5.33
N GLU A 114 -8.42 15.33 4.83
CA GLU A 114 -9.78 14.95 4.44
C GLU A 114 -9.79 14.08 3.17
N ASP A 115 -8.94 14.41 2.20
CA ASP A 115 -8.76 13.57 1.00
C ASP A 115 -8.25 12.17 1.38
N ILE A 116 -7.35 12.08 2.36
CA ILE A 116 -6.90 10.76 2.86
C ILE A 116 -8.05 10.00 3.50
N ARG A 117 -8.86 10.65 4.36
CA ARG A 117 -10.04 10.00 4.98
C ARG A 117 -11.06 9.54 3.93
N ALA A 118 -11.24 10.27 2.87
CA ALA A 118 -12.14 9.89 1.78
C ALA A 118 -11.74 8.56 1.09
N LEU A 119 -10.47 8.15 1.18
CA LEU A 119 -9.99 6.88 0.63
C LEU A 119 -10.41 5.65 1.46
N ALA A 120 -10.99 5.81 2.66
CA ALA A 120 -11.43 4.68 3.50
C ALA A 120 -12.39 3.73 2.78
N GLY A 121 -13.28 4.26 1.94
CA GLY A 121 -14.20 3.46 1.13
C GLY A 121 -13.46 2.57 0.10
N HIS A 122 -12.38 3.07 -0.49
CA HIS A 122 -11.56 2.28 -1.42
C HIS A 122 -10.76 1.20 -0.67
N MET A 123 -10.25 1.51 0.52
CA MET A 123 -9.56 0.52 1.36
C MET A 123 -10.52 -0.60 1.79
N LYS A 124 -11.76 -0.24 2.14
CA LYS A 124 -12.79 -1.21 2.47
C LYS A 124 -13.08 -2.14 1.27
N ALA A 125 -13.35 -1.59 0.10
CA ALA A 125 -13.61 -2.38 -1.11
C ALA A 125 -12.42 -3.30 -1.45
N PHE A 126 -11.18 -2.82 -1.33
CA PHE A 126 -9.97 -3.62 -1.54
C PHE A 126 -9.87 -4.82 -0.59
N LEU A 127 -10.20 -4.63 0.70
CA LEU A 127 -10.13 -5.71 1.69
C LEU A 127 -11.32 -6.68 1.58
N GLU A 128 -12.48 -6.23 1.12
CA GLU A 128 -13.66 -7.07 0.90
C GLU A 128 -13.50 -8.05 -0.27
N ASP A 129 -12.56 -7.81 -1.19
CA ASP A 129 -12.20 -8.75 -2.27
C ASP A 129 -11.56 -10.04 -1.74
N ASP A 130 -11.09 -10.04 -0.49
CA ASP A 130 -10.56 -11.18 0.27
C ASP A 130 -9.53 -12.04 -0.50
N CYS A 131 -8.71 -11.40 -1.32
CA CYS A 131 -7.64 -12.03 -2.09
C CYS A 131 -6.41 -12.23 -1.20
N LEU A 132 -6.44 -13.23 -0.32
CA LEU A 132 -5.37 -13.53 0.63
C LEU A 132 -4.51 -14.70 0.14
N CYS A 133 -3.20 -14.50 0.07
CA CYS A 133 -2.21 -15.54 -0.24
C CYS A 133 -1.09 -15.54 0.79
N VAL A 134 -0.80 -16.71 1.35
CA VAL A 134 0.26 -16.87 2.34
C VAL A 134 1.16 -18.04 1.97
N VAL A 135 2.47 -17.82 2.02
CA VAL A 135 3.48 -18.87 1.90
C VAL A 135 4.32 -18.88 3.16
N GLY A 136 4.38 -20.00 3.86
CA GLY A 136 5.08 -20.06 5.13
C GLY A 136 5.08 -21.41 5.81
N ASN A 137 5.28 -21.39 7.13
CA ASN A 137 5.32 -22.59 7.95
C ASN A 137 3.95 -23.27 8.02
N THR A 138 3.89 -24.55 7.65
CA THR A 138 2.66 -25.37 7.60
C THR A 138 1.86 -25.29 8.90
N LYS A 139 2.49 -25.45 10.06
CA LYS A 139 1.79 -25.42 11.35
C LYS A 139 1.12 -24.09 11.62
N LYS A 140 1.80 -22.97 11.30
CA LYS A 140 1.25 -21.63 11.47
C LYS A 140 0.07 -21.34 10.54
N ILE A 141 0.12 -21.88 9.33
CA ILE A 141 -0.98 -21.75 8.36
C ILE A 141 -2.16 -22.64 8.79
N GLU A 142 -1.89 -23.85 9.28
CA GLU A 142 -2.92 -24.75 9.80
C GLU A 142 -3.64 -24.18 11.04
N GLU A 143 -2.95 -23.44 11.92
CA GLU A 143 -3.54 -22.76 13.07
C GLU A 143 -4.60 -21.72 12.65
N GLU A 144 -4.46 -21.14 11.47
CA GLU A 144 -5.34 -20.11 10.90
C GLU A 144 -6.12 -20.60 9.66
N LYS A 145 -6.26 -21.91 9.50
CA LYS A 145 -6.81 -22.56 8.30
C LYS A 145 -8.21 -22.06 7.89
N GLU A 146 -9.01 -21.63 8.86
CA GLU A 146 -10.37 -21.14 8.62
C GLU A 146 -10.41 -19.82 7.80
N ARG A 147 -9.26 -19.13 7.69
CA ARG A 147 -9.09 -17.93 6.89
C ARG A 147 -8.80 -18.21 5.41
N PHE A 148 -8.57 -19.47 5.04
CA PHE A 148 -8.11 -19.85 3.70
C PHE A 148 -9.10 -20.80 3.03
N GLY A 149 -9.44 -20.53 1.77
CA GLY A 149 -10.28 -21.43 0.97
C GLY A 149 -9.55 -22.69 0.51
N THR A 150 -8.22 -22.64 0.32
CA THR A 150 -7.40 -23.74 -0.16
C THR A 150 -6.04 -23.73 0.52
N LEU A 151 -5.57 -24.91 0.92
CA LEU A 151 -4.22 -25.13 1.45
C LEU A 151 -3.49 -26.13 0.55
N GLU A 152 -2.30 -25.77 0.10
CA GLU A 152 -1.45 -26.62 -0.73
C GLU A 152 -0.06 -26.76 -0.12
N GLN A 153 0.49 -27.97 -0.19
CA GLN A 153 1.86 -28.21 0.22
C GLN A 153 2.78 -28.01 -0.99
N LEU A 154 3.72 -27.07 -0.90
CA LEU A 154 4.61 -26.71 -2.01
C LEU A 154 5.85 -27.62 -2.11
N LEU A 155 6.30 -28.29 -1.02
CA LEU A 155 7.49 -29.16 -0.97
C LEU A 155 7.23 -30.37 -0.08
#